data_fda704d16fc3f0ba2192bcceb2f38c2a
#
_entry.id   fda704d16fc3f0ba2192bcceb2f38c2a
#
_cell.length_a   1.000
_cell.length_b   1.000
_cell.length_c   1.000
_cell.angle_alpha   90.00
_cell.angle_beta   90.00
_cell.angle_gamma   90.00
#
_symmetry.space_group_name_H-M   'P 1'
#
loop_
_entity.id
_entity.type
_entity.pdbx_description
1 polymer ?
#
loop_
_entity_poly.entity_id
_entity_poly.type
_entity_poly.pdbx_seq_one_letter_code
_entity_poly.pdbx_strand_id
1 'polypeptide(L)'
;HEMYRRNTSYEKIIKNAEAYIRSGGEATWQFIVFKHNEHQTQEAKKISKEMGFEDIFFLYSDRFDTQDTWQVYDEGQYLYDLEKSSQQTTLRDTLGSEVGEKYWKNLYKGKKEISCYWKQKKKLYIHSDGTVYPCCMLGTINAGKNIEKVLLKKIKNYFL
;
A
#
# COMPACT_ATOMS: atom_id res chain seq x y z
N HIS A 1 -10.31 -4.45 12.12
CA HIS A 1 -8.85 -4.23 11.98
C HIS A 1 -8.06 -5.53 12.10
N GLU A 2 -8.37 -6.33 13.11
CA GLU A 2 -7.60 -7.53 13.49
C GLU A 2 -7.71 -8.69 12.48
N MET A 3 -8.73 -8.68 11.63
CA MET A 3 -8.89 -9.66 10.56
C MET A 3 -7.75 -9.60 9.53
N TYR A 4 -7.24 -8.41 9.18
CA TYR A 4 -6.18 -8.27 8.19
C TYR A 4 -4.80 -7.94 8.80
N ARG A 5 -4.76 -7.56 10.07
CA ARG A 5 -3.53 -7.34 10.86
C ARG A 5 -3.57 -8.16 12.13
N ARG A 6 -3.16 -9.41 12.02
CA ARG A 6 -3.13 -10.32 13.14
C ARG A 6 -2.13 -9.87 14.20
N ASN A 7 -2.37 -10.30 15.45
CA ASN A 7 -1.54 -9.95 16.62
C ASN A 7 -1.46 -8.43 16.89
N THR A 8 -2.48 -7.69 16.44
CA THR A 8 -2.64 -6.27 16.77
C THR A 8 -3.93 -6.06 17.53
N SER A 9 -4.05 -4.96 18.26
CA SER A 9 -5.29 -4.54 18.93
C SER A 9 -5.73 -3.19 18.38
N TYR A 10 -6.94 -3.15 17.85
CA TYR A 10 -7.58 -1.92 17.40
C TYR A 10 -7.70 -0.91 18.56
N GLU A 11 -8.16 -1.37 19.71
CA GLU A 11 -8.29 -0.54 20.90
C GLU A 11 -6.97 0.14 21.30
N LYS A 12 -5.87 -0.64 21.30
CA LYS A 12 -4.53 -0.11 21.61
C LYS A 12 -4.08 0.94 20.60
N ILE A 13 -4.37 0.73 19.30
CA ILE A 13 -4.04 1.69 18.25
C ILE A 13 -4.80 2.99 18.43
N ILE A 14 -6.11 2.92 18.69
CA ILE A 14 -6.96 4.09 18.91
C ILE A 14 -6.51 4.85 20.17
N LYS A 15 -6.23 4.16 21.27
CA LYS A 15 -5.72 4.78 22.50
C LYS A 15 -4.39 5.49 22.29
N ASN A 16 -3.48 4.90 21.51
CA ASN A 16 -2.20 5.53 21.19
C ASN A 16 -2.39 6.77 20.29
N ALA A 17 -3.28 6.69 19.29
CA ALA A 17 -3.61 7.81 18.43
C ALA A 17 -4.21 8.98 19.24
N GLU A 18 -5.14 8.67 20.15
CA GLU A 18 -5.74 9.66 21.04
C GLU A 18 -4.70 10.36 21.91
N ALA A 19 -3.79 9.59 22.53
CA ALA A 19 -2.71 10.14 23.34
C ALA A 19 -1.77 11.04 22.53
N TYR A 20 -1.44 10.66 21.29
CA TYR A 20 -0.61 11.44 20.38
C TYR A 20 -1.28 12.75 19.99
N ILE A 21 -2.56 12.71 19.59
CA ILE A 21 -3.34 13.89 19.21
C ILE A 21 -3.49 14.85 20.41
N ARG A 22 -3.80 14.34 21.60
CA ARG A 22 -3.90 15.16 22.82
C ARG A 22 -2.60 15.83 23.22
N SER A 23 -1.45 15.26 22.83
CA SER A 23 -0.15 15.91 23.04
C SER A 23 0.20 16.97 21.99
N GLY A 24 -0.71 17.30 21.07
CA GLY A 24 -0.50 18.26 20.00
C GLY A 24 0.07 17.67 18.72
N GLY A 25 0.10 16.34 18.60
CA GLY A 25 0.55 15.66 17.38
C GLY A 25 -0.51 15.68 16.27
N GLU A 26 -0.08 15.88 15.04
CA GLU A 26 -0.91 15.78 13.84
C GLU A 26 -0.96 14.33 13.36
N ALA A 27 -2.14 13.74 13.31
CA ALA A 27 -2.34 12.36 12.91
C ALA A 27 -3.34 12.25 11.75
N THR A 28 -3.05 11.39 10.78
CA THR A 28 -3.97 10.99 9.74
C THR A 28 -4.32 9.52 9.86
N TRP A 29 -5.57 9.16 9.58
CA TRP A 29 -6.02 7.78 9.64
C TRP A 29 -6.06 7.17 8.25
N GLN A 30 -5.35 6.06 8.05
CA GLN A 30 -5.47 5.24 6.84
C GLN A 30 -6.38 4.04 7.13
N PHE A 31 -7.57 4.05 6.55
CA PHE A 31 -8.56 2.98 6.68
C PHE A 31 -8.52 2.12 5.42
N ILE A 32 -8.10 0.85 5.56
CA ILE A 32 -8.08 -0.07 4.43
C ILE A 32 -9.45 -0.74 4.31
N VAL A 33 -10.10 -0.56 3.16
CA VAL A 33 -11.45 -1.03 2.90
C VAL A 33 -11.40 -2.44 2.30
N PHE A 34 -12.09 -3.36 2.97
CA PHE A 34 -12.36 -4.73 2.55
C PHE A 34 -13.88 -4.97 2.55
N LYS A 35 -14.31 -6.10 2.04
CA LYS A 35 -15.72 -6.49 2.04
C LYS A 35 -16.35 -6.49 3.44
N HIS A 36 -15.63 -7.00 4.43
CA HIS A 36 -16.13 -7.13 5.80
C HIS A 36 -16.30 -5.82 6.55
N ASN A 37 -15.63 -4.73 6.11
CA ASN A 37 -15.67 -3.44 6.80
C ASN A 37 -16.10 -2.25 5.92
N GLU A 38 -16.47 -2.47 4.65
CA GLU A 38 -16.88 -1.40 3.73
C GLU A 38 -18.10 -0.60 4.24
N HIS A 39 -18.96 -1.22 5.04
CA HIS A 39 -20.11 -0.57 5.66
C HIS A 39 -19.73 0.40 6.79
N GLN A 40 -18.51 0.31 7.34
CA GLN A 40 -18.06 1.12 8.47
C GLN A 40 -17.40 2.44 8.06
N THR A 41 -17.32 2.75 6.77
CA THR A 41 -16.58 3.93 6.27
C THR A 41 -17.17 5.26 6.78
N GLN A 42 -18.49 5.37 6.91
CA GLN A 42 -19.13 6.58 7.44
C GLN A 42 -18.91 6.73 8.95
N GLU A 43 -18.98 5.63 9.69
CA GLU A 43 -18.67 5.62 11.11
C GLU A 43 -17.20 5.99 11.37
N ALA A 44 -16.28 5.42 10.58
CA ALA A 44 -14.86 5.76 10.67
C ALA A 44 -14.60 7.26 10.43
N LYS A 45 -15.29 7.89 9.48
CA LYS A 45 -15.22 9.36 9.27
C LYS A 45 -15.67 10.13 10.49
N LYS A 46 -16.77 9.70 11.11
CA LYS A 46 -17.31 10.34 12.33
C LYS A 46 -16.31 10.23 13.47
N ILE A 47 -15.82 9.02 13.75
CA ILE A 47 -14.83 8.75 14.80
C ILE A 47 -13.55 9.57 14.57
N SER A 48 -13.04 9.58 13.32
CA SER A 48 -11.85 10.36 12.96
C SER A 48 -12.00 11.83 13.33
N LYS A 49 -13.12 12.44 13.00
CA LYS A 49 -13.42 13.83 13.32
C LYS A 49 -13.56 14.07 14.83
N GLU A 50 -14.27 13.19 15.54
CA GLU A 50 -14.49 13.29 16.99
C GLU A 50 -13.19 13.16 17.79
N MET A 51 -12.26 12.32 17.31
CA MET A 51 -10.95 12.12 17.92
C MET A 51 -9.93 13.21 17.58
N GLY A 52 -10.21 14.07 16.58
CA GLY A 52 -9.31 15.14 16.17
C GLY A 52 -8.20 14.71 15.22
N PHE A 53 -8.39 13.63 14.43
CA PHE A 53 -7.50 13.36 13.30
C PHE A 53 -7.59 14.51 12.30
N GLU A 54 -6.43 14.85 11.70
CA GLU A 54 -6.35 15.86 10.64
C GLU A 54 -7.13 15.43 9.39
N ASP A 55 -7.03 14.14 9.02
CA ASP A 55 -7.72 13.57 7.88
C ASP A 55 -7.89 12.05 8.01
N ILE A 56 -8.76 11.49 7.17
CA ILE A 56 -8.93 10.05 7.01
C ILE A 56 -8.91 9.67 5.53
N PHE A 57 -8.04 8.73 5.17
CA PHE A 57 -7.91 8.19 3.80
C PHE A 57 -8.47 6.78 3.72
N PHE A 58 -9.38 6.55 2.77
CA PHE A 58 -9.88 5.23 2.45
C PHE A 58 -9.04 4.61 1.34
N LEU A 59 -8.36 3.52 1.65
CA LEU A 59 -7.45 2.84 0.74
C LEU A 59 -8.00 1.46 0.39
N TYR A 60 -7.73 1.02 -0.82
CA TYR A 60 -7.98 -0.34 -1.27
C TYR A 60 -6.64 -1.09 -1.41
N SER A 61 -6.66 -2.39 -1.13
CA SER A 61 -5.43 -3.19 -1.22
C SER A 61 -5.19 -3.66 -2.66
N ASP A 62 -4.00 -3.41 -3.18
CA ASP A 62 -3.51 -3.89 -4.48
C ASP A 62 -3.30 -5.42 -4.52
N ARG A 63 -3.35 -6.11 -3.36
CA ARG A 63 -3.28 -7.58 -3.29
C ARG A 63 -4.40 -8.27 -4.06
N PHE A 64 -5.50 -7.58 -4.30
CA PHE A 64 -6.65 -8.08 -5.05
C PHE A 64 -6.58 -7.82 -6.56
N ASP A 65 -5.48 -7.29 -7.08
CA ASP A 65 -5.32 -7.04 -8.52
C ASP A 65 -5.37 -8.31 -9.36
N THR A 66 -5.00 -9.46 -8.78
CA THR A 66 -4.98 -10.76 -9.47
C THR A 66 -6.04 -11.74 -9.01
N GLN A 67 -6.70 -11.50 -7.89
CA GLN A 67 -7.69 -12.39 -7.27
C GLN A 67 -8.68 -11.61 -6.41
N ASP A 68 -9.90 -12.14 -6.22
CA ASP A 68 -10.96 -11.47 -5.44
C ASP A 68 -10.90 -11.78 -3.95
N THR A 69 -10.20 -12.85 -3.59
CA THR A 69 -10.05 -13.33 -2.22
C THR A 69 -8.59 -13.59 -1.88
N TRP A 70 -8.26 -13.45 -0.60
CA TRP A 70 -6.98 -13.79 -0.05
C TRP A 70 -7.14 -14.71 1.15
N GLN A 71 -6.64 -15.93 1.07
CA GLN A 71 -6.74 -16.91 2.15
C GLN A 71 -5.85 -16.54 3.33
N VAL A 72 -6.42 -16.53 4.51
CA VAL A 72 -5.70 -16.24 5.77
C VAL A 72 -5.45 -17.54 6.51
N TYR A 73 -4.20 -17.73 6.90
CA TYR A 73 -3.72 -18.90 7.64
C TYR A 73 -3.08 -18.48 8.97
N ASP A 74 -3.12 -19.39 9.94
CA ASP A 74 -2.37 -19.30 11.18
C ASP A 74 -1.71 -20.65 11.48
N GLU A 75 -0.40 -20.66 11.71
CA GLU A 75 0.38 -21.87 11.91
C GLU A 75 0.09 -23.00 10.89
N GLY A 76 -0.18 -22.59 9.63
CA GLY A 76 -0.53 -23.51 8.53
C GLY A 76 -1.99 -23.95 8.49
N GLN A 77 -2.84 -23.55 9.45
CA GLN A 77 -4.27 -23.82 9.41
C GLN A 77 -5.03 -22.68 8.72
N TYR A 78 -5.92 -23.05 7.78
CA TYR A 78 -6.83 -22.10 7.16
C TYR A 78 -7.83 -21.54 8.19
N LEU A 79 -8.05 -20.25 8.15
CA LEU A 79 -8.98 -19.55 9.03
C LEU A 79 -10.19 -18.99 8.29
N TYR A 80 -9.94 -18.16 7.30
CA TYR A 80 -11.00 -17.48 6.50
C TYR A 80 -10.43 -16.86 5.24
N ASP A 81 -11.32 -16.47 4.35
CA ASP A 81 -11.01 -15.65 3.19
C ASP A 81 -11.18 -14.16 3.51
N LEU A 82 -10.18 -13.37 3.15
CA LEU A 82 -10.28 -11.93 3.14
C LEU A 82 -10.70 -11.49 1.73
N GLU A 83 -11.86 -10.86 1.61
CA GLU A 83 -12.44 -10.47 0.33
C GLU A 83 -12.18 -8.99 0.02
N LYS A 84 -12.00 -8.67 -1.27
CA LYS A 84 -11.94 -7.27 -1.71
C LYS A 84 -13.27 -6.57 -1.46
N SER A 85 -13.23 -5.25 -1.26
CA SER A 85 -14.44 -4.43 -1.21
C SER A 85 -15.22 -4.51 -2.52
N SER A 86 -16.54 -4.51 -2.45
CA SER A 86 -17.42 -4.43 -3.62
C SER A 86 -17.27 -3.14 -4.41
N GLN A 87 -16.71 -2.11 -3.78
CA GLN A 87 -16.46 -0.79 -4.38
C GLN A 87 -15.08 -0.70 -5.04
N GLN A 88 -14.21 -1.70 -4.85
CA GLN A 88 -12.86 -1.67 -5.38
C GLN A 88 -12.84 -2.06 -6.86
N THR A 89 -12.38 -1.14 -7.71
CA THR A 89 -11.96 -1.43 -9.08
C THR A 89 -10.49 -1.84 -9.06
N THR A 90 -10.20 -3.07 -9.43
CA THR A 90 -8.81 -3.57 -9.44
C THR A 90 -8.08 -3.20 -10.74
N LEU A 91 -6.76 -3.31 -10.72
CA LEU A 91 -5.94 -3.14 -11.92
C LEU A 91 -6.33 -4.18 -12.99
N ARG A 92 -6.67 -5.41 -12.58
CA ARG A 92 -7.18 -6.47 -13.45
C ARG A 92 -8.46 -6.05 -14.18
N ASP A 93 -9.42 -5.47 -13.44
CA ASP A 93 -10.69 -5.00 -14.00
C ASP A 93 -10.45 -3.87 -15.01
N THR A 94 -9.48 -3.01 -14.75
CA THR A 94 -9.09 -1.90 -15.63
C THR A 94 -8.31 -2.39 -16.84
N LEU A 95 -7.38 -3.32 -16.68
CA LEU A 95 -6.52 -3.84 -17.76
C LEU A 95 -7.27 -4.74 -18.73
N GLY A 96 -8.30 -5.43 -18.27
CA GLY A 96 -9.21 -6.22 -19.12
C GLY A 96 -10.21 -5.38 -19.93
N SER A 97 -10.23 -4.06 -19.73
CA SER A 97 -11.09 -3.13 -20.46
C SER A 97 -10.38 -2.54 -21.69
N GLU A 98 -11.15 -2.09 -22.68
CA GLU A 98 -10.60 -1.33 -23.84
C GLU A 98 -9.78 -0.11 -23.40
N VAL A 99 -10.13 0.49 -22.28
CA VAL A 99 -9.42 1.64 -21.69
C VAL A 99 -8.03 1.21 -21.22
N GLY A 100 -7.91 0.05 -20.58
CA GLY A 100 -6.63 -0.49 -20.13
C GLY A 100 -5.71 -0.84 -21.30
N GLU A 101 -6.24 -1.49 -22.34
CA GLU A 101 -5.46 -1.77 -23.55
C GLU A 101 -4.95 -0.50 -24.24
N LYS A 102 -5.79 0.53 -24.34
CA LYS A 102 -5.43 1.83 -24.91
C LYS A 102 -4.37 2.53 -24.06
N TYR A 103 -4.47 2.45 -22.73
CA TYR A 103 -3.48 3.00 -21.80
C TYR A 103 -2.11 2.36 -22.01
N TRP A 104 -2.03 1.02 -22.04
CA TRP A 104 -0.77 0.30 -22.24
C TRP A 104 -0.18 0.56 -23.64
N LYS A 105 -1.00 0.51 -24.70
CA LYS A 105 -0.55 0.84 -26.06
C LYS A 105 0.03 2.26 -26.14
N ASN A 106 -0.54 3.23 -25.42
CA ASN A 106 -0.03 4.59 -25.38
C ASN A 106 1.22 4.76 -24.50
N LEU A 107 1.35 3.98 -23.43
CA LEU A 107 2.53 3.99 -22.56
C LEU A 107 3.79 3.53 -23.33
N TYR A 108 3.65 2.54 -24.22
CA TYR A 108 4.76 1.97 -24.99
C TYR A 108 4.99 2.64 -26.36
N LYS A 109 4.09 3.49 -26.82
CA LYS A 109 4.14 4.15 -28.14
C LYS A 109 4.93 5.46 -28.19
N GLY A 110 5.88 5.70 -27.34
CA GLY A 110 6.70 6.91 -27.46
C GLY A 110 7.93 6.86 -26.58
N LYS A 111 9.03 7.47 -27.05
CA LYS A 111 10.17 7.86 -26.20
C LYS A 111 9.69 8.95 -25.24
N LYS A 112 8.97 8.59 -24.19
CA LYS A 112 8.65 9.53 -23.11
C LYS A 112 9.82 9.57 -22.17
N GLU A 113 10.28 10.77 -21.88
CA GLU A 113 11.24 11.01 -20.81
C GLU A 113 10.60 10.56 -19.50
N ILE A 114 11.16 9.53 -18.88
CA ILE A 114 10.63 8.99 -17.63
C ILE A 114 11.11 9.90 -16.50
N SER A 115 10.18 10.67 -15.95
CA SER A 115 10.42 11.48 -14.76
C SER A 115 10.17 10.64 -13.51
N CYS A 116 11.24 10.32 -12.80
CA CYS A 116 11.16 9.53 -11.57
C CYS A 116 11.08 10.44 -10.34
N TYR A 117 9.95 10.41 -9.62
CA TYR A 117 9.72 11.16 -8.40
C TYR A 117 10.84 10.95 -7.34
N TRP A 118 11.25 9.70 -7.13
CA TRP A 118 12.29 9.37 -6.14
C TRP A 118 13.63 10.00 -6.47
N LYS A 119 14.01 10.00 -7.77
CA LYS A 119 15.22 10.67 -8.25
C LYS A 119 15.13 12.19 -8.07
N GLN A 120 14.01 12.80 -8.46
CA GLN A 120 13.80 14.26 -8.32
C GLN A 120 13.89 14.71 -6.86
N LYS A 121 13.31 13.93 -5.94
CA LYS A 121 13.31 14.22 -4.50
C LYS A 121 14.56 13.73 -3.77
N LYS A 122 15.53 13.14 -4.47
CA LYS A 122 16.76 12.57 -3.90
C LYS A 122 16.46 11.63 -2.72
N LYS A 123 15.40 10.80 -2.85
CA LYS A 123 14.98 9.85 -1.83
C LYS A 123 15.56 8.47 -2.08
N LEU A 124 15.86 7.76 -1.02
CA LEU A 124 16.25 6.35 -1.02
C LEU A 124 15.25 5.53 -0.22
N TYR A 125 15.09 4.27 -0.58
CA TYR A 125 14.35 3.30 0.20
C TYR A 125 15.31 2.33 0.89
N ILE A 126 15.21 2.23 2.20
CA ILE A 126 15.99 1.29 3.02
C ILE A 126 15.05 0.15 3.42
N HIS A 127 15.39 -1.06 3.01
CA HIS A 127 14.65 -2.26 3.36
C HIS A 127 14.95 -2.67 4.82
N SER A 128 14.11 -3.51 5.42
CA SER A 128 14.25 -3.97 6.82
C SER A 128 15.53 -4.75 7.10
N ASP A 129 16.17 -5.32 6.08
CA ASP A 129 17.47 -6.02 6.16
C ASP A 129 18.66 -5.07 5.98
N GLY A 130 18.43 -3.75 5.88
CA GLY A 130 19.43 -2.73 5.65
C GLY A 130 19.81 -2.51 4.18
N THR A 131 19.26 -3.27 3.23
CA THR A 131 19.55 -3.07 1.80
C THR A 131 18.96 -1.74 1.31
N VAL A 132 19.74 -0.99 0.53
CA VAL A 132 19.37 0.33 0.01
C VAL A 132 18.97 0.23 -1.46
N TYR A 133 17.81 0.79 -1.79
CA TYR A 133 17.27 0.83 -3.16
C TYR A 133 16.97 2.27 -3.59
N PRO A 134 17.01 2.54 -4.92
CA PRO A 134 16.62 3.86 -5.44
C PRO A 134 15.16 4.23 -5.20
N CYS A 135 14.28 3.26 -5.01
CA CYS A 135 12.87 3.46 -4.68
C CYS A 135 12.23 2.21 -4.08
N CYS A 136 11.08 2.36 -3.44
CA CYS A 136 10.34 1.25 -2.82
C CYS A 136 9.86 0.19 -3.83
N MET A 137 9.54 0.55 -5.06
CA MET A 137 9.13 -0.40 -6.10
C MET A 137 10.24 -1.41 -6.40
N LEU A 138 11.49 -0.96 -6.53
CA LEU A 138 12.63 -1.85 -6.72
C LEU A 138 12.92 -2.68 -5.47
N GLY A 139 12.69 -2.13 -4.28
CA GLY A 139 12.83 -2.86 -3.03
C GLY A 139 11.83 -4.01 -2.91
N THR A 140 10.57 -3.81 -3.28
CA THR A 140 9.51 -4.83 -3.23
C THR A 140 9.67 -5.92 -4.30
N ILE A 141 10.05 -5.57 -5.52
CA ILE A 141 10.27 -6.54 -6.61
C ILE A 141 11.44 -7.47 -6.31
N ASN A 142 12.43 -6.99 -5.58
CA ASN A 142 13.68 -7.71 -5.31
C ASN A 142 13.70 -8.45 -3.96
N ALA A 143 12.66 -8.30 -3.15
CA ALA A 143 12.51 -9.06 -1.91
C ALA A 143 12.35 -10.57 -2.25
N GLY A 144 13.47 -11.27 -2.42
CA GLY A 144 13.52 -12.70 -2.74
C GLY A 144 14.32 -13.11 -3.98
N LYS A 145 14.94 -12.18 -4.69
CA LYS A 145 15.83 -12.49 -5.81
C LYS A 145 17.22 -11.89 -5.56
N ASN A 146 18.25 -12.73 -5.69
CA ASN A 146 19.66 -12.34 -5.60
C ASN A 146 20.06 -11.36 -6.75
N ILE A 147 19.57 -10.13 -6.70
CA ILE A 147 19.86 -9.07 -7.69
C ILE A 147 20.99 -8.15 -7.21
N GLU A 148 21.60 -8.45 -6.06
CA GLU A 148 22.63 -7.62 -5.42
C GLU A 148 23.79 -7.18 -6.34
N LYS A 149 24.22 -8.04 -7.25
CA LYS A 149 25.40 -7.73 -8.09
C LYS A 149 25.16 -6.77 -9.25
N VAL A 150 23.91 -6.68 -9.74
CA VAL A 150 23.60 -5.88 -10.95
C VAL A 150 23.19 -4.45 -10.56
N LEU A 151 22.52 -4.29 -9.43
CA LEU A 151 21.99 -2.97 -8.99
C LEU A 151 23.07 -2.06 -8.40
N LEU A 152 23.98 -2.57 -7.60
CA LEU A 152 25.07 -1.76 -7.02
C LEU A 152 25.97 -1.12 -8.08
N LYS A 153 26.17 -1.81 -9.22
CA LYS A 153 26.93 -1.25 -10.35
C LYS A 153 26.18 -0.11 -11.07
N LYS A 154 24.84 -0.14 -11.09
CA LYS A 154 24.02 0.88 -11.74
C LYS A 154 23.68 2.06 -10.82
N ILE A 155 23.66 1.86 -9.49
CA ILE A 155 23.39 2.93 -8.51
C ILE A 155 24.52 3.96 -8.52
N LYS A 156 25.80 3.56 -8.67
CA LYS A 156 26.93 4.50 -8.81
C LYS A 156 26.73 5.51 -9.95
N ASN A 157 26.12 5.07 -11.06
CA ASN A 157 25.89 5.94 -12.23
C ASN A 157 24.58 6.74 -12.14
N TYR A 158 23.79 6.57 -11.08
CA TYR A 158 22.49 7.24 -10.92
C TYR A 158 22.56 8.50 -10.07
N PHE A 159 23.61 8.64 -9.25
CA PHE A 159 23.80 9.77 -8.32
C PHE A 159 25.06 10.62 -8.62
N LEU A 160 25.88 10.21 -9.57
CA LEU A 160 26.95 11.02 -10.18
C LEU A 160 26.45 11.61 -11.49
#